data_7bc12f435963a6a3447d9cb1bb146e9c
#
_entry.id   7bc12f435963a6a3447d9cb1bb146e9c
#
_cell.length_a   1.000
_cell.length_b   1.000
_cell.length_c   1.000
_cell.angle_alpha   90.00
_cell.angle_beta   90.00
_cell.angle_gamma   90.00
#
_symmetry.space_group_name_H-M   'P 1'
#
loop_
_entity.id
_entity.type
_entity.pdbx_description
1 polymer ?
#
loop_
_entity_poly.entity_id
_entity_poly.type
_entity_poly.pdbx_seq_one_letter_code
_entity_poly.pdbx_strand_id
1 'polypeptide(L)'
;MTKEQLLHQIANIGYSTSYGRDKCYSTADIATKTTWRITILGVFVALLCVLYPILNNISVLAFGVIGLTILGIYLRPYTDNKYIESAQKLERIERQLQNLYFEVKANNETEPRLNVYGQKLEDLDDQQKTASISSQVLGSDWYTHVKLFWAKKINSQWFVDELKLKFFF
;
A
#
# COMPACT_ATOMS: atom_id res chain seq x y z
N MET A 1 14.80 28.17 -3.04
CA MET A 1 14.41 27.13 -2.05
C MET A 1 15.61 26.80 -1.19
N THR A 2 15.46 26.74 0.15
CA THR A 2 16.57 26.37 1.04
C THR A 2 16.81 24.85 1.02
N LYS A 3 18.04 24.41 1.39
CA LYS A 3 18.39 22.99 1.51
C LYS A 3 17.43 22.25 2.47
N GLU A 4 17.11 22.85 3.61
CA GLU A 4 16.21 22.28 4.60
C GLU A 4 14.79 22.11 4.07
N GLN A 5 14.28 23.12 3.35
CA GLN A 5 12.98 23.02 2.69
C GLN A 5 12.93 21.89 1.67
N LEU A 6 14.01 21.74 0.88
CA LEU A 6 14.11 20.67 -0.10
C LEU A 6 14.13 19.28 0.55
N LEU A 7 14.94 19.08 1.60
CA LEU A 7 15.00 17.83 2.35
C LEU A 7 13.65 17.45 2.95
N HIS A 8 12.97 18.44 3.55
CA HIS A 8 11.64 18.23 4.11
C HIS A 8 10.60 17.85 3.03
N GLN A 9 10.65 18.47 1.84
CA GLN A 9 9.76 18.12 0.73
C GLN A 9 10.06 16.71 0.20
N ILE A 10 11.34 16.34 0.01
CA ILE A 10 11.74 15.00 -0.40
C ILE A 10 11.22 13.96 0.60
N ALA A 11 11.37 14.22 1.90
CA ALA A 11 10.90 13.33 2.95
C ALA A 11 9.36 13.18 2.94
N ASN A 12 8.62 14.26 2.71
CA ASN A 12 7.17 14.24 2.65
C ASN A 12 6.64 13.42 1.46
N ILE A 13 7.22 13.63 0.26
CA ILE A 13 6.89 12.84 -0.92
C ILE A 13 7.31 11.37 -0.72
N GLY A 14 8.46 11.14 -0.10
CA GLY A 14 8.93 9.79 0.26
C GLY A 14 7.98 9.04 1.19
N TYR A 15 7.46 9.71 2.21
CA TYR A 15 6.43 9.16 3.10
C TYR A 15 5.15 8.80 2.34
N SER A 16 4.63 9.73 1.54
CA SER A 16 3.44 9.52 0.72
C SER A 16 3.61 8.35 -0.27
N THR A 17 4.78 8.26 -0.91
CA THR A 17 5.13 7.19 -1.85
C THR A 17 5.21 5.83 -1.16
N SER A 18 5.87 5.77 -0.01
CA SER A 18 6.00 4.55 0.81
C SER A 18 4.64 4.06 1.30
N TYR A 19 3.81 4.98 1.79
CA TYR A 19 2.45 4.68 2.22
C TYR A 19 1.59 4.16 1.06
N GLY A 20 1.61 4.84 -0.09
CA GLY A 20 0.89 4.44 -1.30
C GLY A 20 1.31 3.05 -1.82
N ARG A 21 2.62 2.77 -1.85
CA ARG A 21 3.18 1.46 -2.18
C ARG A 21 2.63 0.37 -1.27
N ASP A 22 2.75 0.56 0.04
CA ASP A 22 2.33 -0.46 1.02
C ASP A 22 0.81 -0.65 1.02
N LYS A 23 0.05 0.39 0.70
CA LYS A 23 -1.40 0.34 0.52
C LYS A 23 -1.79 -0.49 -0.72
N CYS A 24 -1.06 -0.38 -1.82
CA CYS A 24 -1.25 -1.20 -3.01
C CYS A 24 -0.93 -2.68 -2.73
N TYR A 25 0.20 -2.97 -2.07
CA TYR A 25 0.53 -4.35 -1.66
C TYR A 25 -0.50 -4.91 -0.69
N SER A 26 -0.98 -4.11 0.26
CA SER A 26 -1.99 -4.52 1.24
C SER A 26 -3.32 -4.85 0.57
N THR A 27 -3.72 -4.04 -0.42
CA THR A 27 -4.94 -4.28 -1.21
C THR A 27 -4.85 -5.61 -1.96
N ALA A 28 -3.76 -5.86 -2.68
CA ALA A 28 -3.54 -7.11 -3.41
C ALA A 28 -3.49 -8.31 -2.46
N ASP A 29 -2.81 -8.18 -1.33
CA ASP A 29 -2.63 -9.25 -0.34
C ASP A 29 -3.97 -9.63 0.32
N ILE A 30 -4.74 -8.63 0.77
CA ILE A 30 -6.08 -8.84 1.36
C ILE A 30 -7.01 -9.49 0.32
N ALA A 31 -7.09 -8.93 -0.89
CA ALA A 31 -7.97 -9.43 -1.93
C ALA A 31 -7.64 -10.88 -2.30
N THR A 32 -6.38 -11.18 -2.56
CA THR A 32 -5.95 -12.54 -2.98
C THR A 32 -6.15 -13.56 -1.86
N LYS A 33 -5.69 -13.27 -0.65
CA LYS A 33 -5.78 -14.22 0.47
C LYS A 33 -7.22 -14.44 0.91
N THR A 34 -8.04 -13.38 0.93
CA THR A 34 -9.44 -13.48 1.34
C THR A 34 -10.24 -14.24 0.30
N THR A 35 -10.05 -13.97 -0.98
CA THR A 35 -10.71 -14.71 -2.06
C THR A 35 -10.40 -16.20 -2.00
N TRP A 36 -9.12 -16.57 -1.79
CA TRP A 36 -8.71 -17.96 -1.63
C TRP A 36 -9.39 -18.64 -0.42
N ARG A 37 -9.40 -17.96 0.73
CA ARG A 37 -10.06 -18.47 1.94
C ARG A 37 -11.56 -18.65 1.77
N ILE A 38 -12.23 -17.70 1.11
CA ILE A 38 -13.66 -17.78 0.78
C ILE A 38 -13.93 -18.99 -0.10
N THR A 39 -13.11 -19.21 -1.12
CA THR A 39 -13.24 -20.35 -2.04
C THR A 39 -13.13 -21.68 -1.29
N ILE A 40 -12.09 -21.84 -0.46
CA ILE A 40 -11.92 -23.06 0.34
C ILE A 40 -13.11 -23.27 1.27
N LEU A 41 -13.53 -22.25 1.99
CA LEU A 41 -14.67 -22.33 2.89
C LEU A 41 -15.95 -22.70 2.14
N GLY A 42 -16.19 -22.11 0.97
CA GLY A 42 -17.34 -22.43 0.13
C GLY A 42 -17.36 -23.88 -0.33
N VAL A 43 -16.22 -24.40 -0.78
CA VAL A 43 -16.08 -25.83 -1.17
C VAL A 43 -16.33 -26.72 0.04
N PHE A 44 -15.77 -26.40 1.20
CA PHE A 44 -15.98 -27.18 2.43
C PHE A 44 -17.45 -27.22 2.84
N VAL A 45 -18.13 -26.08 2.82
CA VAL A 45 -19.57 -25.98 3.12
C VAL A 45 -20.39 -26.79 2.12
N ALA A 46 -20.07 -26.71 0.80
CA ALA A 46 -20.76 -27.49 -0.21
C ALA A 46 -20.63 -29.00 0.02
N LEU A 47 -19.42 -29.47 0.37
CA LEU A 47 -19.18 -30.87 0.72
C LEU A 47 -19.99 -31.32 1.95
N LEU A 48 -20.06 -30.47 2.99
CA LEU A 48 -20.89 -30.77 4.18
C LEU A 48 -22.36 -30.87 3.82
N CYS A 49 -22.88 -30.00 2.96
CA CYS A 49 -24.28 -30.06 2.52
C CYS A 49 -24.60 -31.34 1.72
N VAL A 50 -23.65 -31.87 0.96
CA VAL A 50 -23.81 -33.16 0.26
C VAL A 50 -23.80 -34.33 1.25
N LEU A 51 -22.92 -34.33 2.24
CA LEU A 51 -22.79 -35.40 3.25
C LEU A 51 -23.93 -35.39 4.26
N TYR A 52 -24.46 -34.22 4.60
CA TYR A 52 -25.49 -34.01 5.62
C TYR A 52 -26.65 -33.19 5.04
N PRO A 53 -27.61 -33.81 4.35
CA PRO A 53 -28.75 -33.10 3.71
C PRO A 53 -29.58 -32.23 4.64
N ILE A 54 -29.60 -32.55 5.96
CA ILE A 54 -30.29 -31.77 6.97
C ILE A 54 -29.77 -30.31 7.06
N LEU A 55 -28.50 -30.07 6.69
CA LEU A 55 -27.89 -28.73 6.65
C LEU A 55 -28.53 -27.83 5.60
N ASN A 56 -29.12 -28.38 4.53
CA ASN A 56 -29.77 -27.61 3.50
C ASN A 56 -31.05 -26.88 3.99
N ASN A 57 -31.61 -27.31 5.12
CA ASN A 57 -32.77 -26.68 5.70
C ASN A 57 -32.41 -25.52 6.66
N ILE A 58 -31.11 -25.22 6.83
CA ILE A 58 -30.68 -24.20 7.77
C ILE A 58 -30.55 -22.86 6.99
N SER A 59 -31.52 -21.95 7.18
CA SER A 59 -31.54 -20.63 6.55
C SER A 59 -30.28 -19.81 6.80
N VAL A 60 -29.68 -19.92 8.00
CA VAL A 60 -28.43 -19.23 8.36
C VAL A 60 -27.25 -19.62 7.43
N LEU A 61 -27.21 -20.89 7.02
CA LEU A 61 -26.18 -21.39 6.11
C LEU A 61 -26.34 -20.78 4.71
N ALA A 62 -27.58 -20.68 4.22
CA ALA A 62 -27.89 -20.02 2.94
C ALA A 62 -27.48 -18.54 2.96
N PHE A 63 -27.82 -17.79 4.02
CA PHE A 63 -27.38 -16.40 4.18
C PHE A 63 -25.85 -16.26 4.26
N GLY A 64 -25.18 -17.19 4.93
CA GLY A 64 -23.72 -17.25 4.99
C GLY A 64 -23.09 -17.41 3.61
N VAL A 65 -23.60 -18.32 2.77
CA VAL A 65 -23.11 -18.54 1.41
C VAL A 65 -23.34 -17.32 0.53
N ILE A 66 -24.51 -16.69 0.62
CA ILE A 66 -24.81 -15.45 -0.10
C ILE A 66 -23.83 -14.35 0.32
N GLY A 67 -23.58 -14.14 1.62
CA GLY A 67 -22.64 -13.14 2.13
C GLY A 67 -21.22 -13.37 1.62
N LEU A 68 -20.73 -14.61 1.64
CA LEU A 68 -19.41 -14.97 1.09
C LEU A 68 -19.33 -14.72 -0.41
N THR A 69 -20.41 -15.01 -1.16
CA THR A 69 -20.47 -14.76 -2.61
C THR A 69 -20.37 -13.27 -2.91
N ILE A 70 -21.15 -12.44 -2.20
CA ILE A 70 -21.11 -10.98 -2.33
C ILE A 70 -19.71 -10.44 -2.02
N LEU A 71 -19.09 -10.93 -0.95
CA LEU A 71 -17.71 -10.54 -0.59
C LEU A 71 -16.71 -10.95 -1.67
N GLY A 72 -16.84 -12.14 -2.24
CA GLY A 72 -16.01 -12.63 -3.35
C GLY A 72 -16.14 -11.74 -4.61
N ILE A 73 -17.36 -11.36 -4.96
CA ILE A 73 -17.64 -10.44 -6.08
C ILE A 73 -17.02 -9.06 -5.80
N TYR A 74 -17.17 -8.54 -4.59
CA TYR A 74 -16.59 -7.26 -4.17
C TYR A 74 -15.06 -7.25 -4.27
N LEU A 75 -14.40 -8.34 -3.89
CA LEU A 75 -12.93 -8.42 -3.89
C LEU A 75 -12.32 -8.67 -5.27
N ARG A 76 -13.08 -9.20 -6.21
CA ARG A 76 -12.60 -9.58 -7.56
C ARG A 76 -11.83 -8.48 -8.29
N PRO A 77 -12.27 -7.20 -8.33
CA PRO A 77 -11.54 -6.12 -9.01
C PRO A 77 -10.18 -5.81 -8.39
N TYR A 78 -9.96 -6.20 -7.12
CA TYR A 78 -8.74 -5.92 -6.36
C TYR A 78 -7.68 -7.03 -6.45
N THR A 79 -8.02 -8.17 -7.08
CA THR A 79 -7.05 -9.26 -7.35
C THR A 79 -6.22 -9.01 -8.62
N ASP A 80 -6.45 -7.91 -9.31
CA ASP A 80 -5.75 -7.52 -10.53
C ASP A 80 -4.28 -7.20 -10.25
N ASN A 81 -3.39 -7.60 -11.15
CA ASN A 81 -1.95 -7.33 -11.09
C ASN A 81 -1.60 -5.84 -11.09
N LYS A 82 -2.53 -4.97 -11.52
CA LYS A 82 -2.34 -3.51 -11.52
C LYS A 82 -1.90 -2.95 -10.16
N TYR A 83 -2.37 -3.54 -9.05
CA TYR A 83 -1.96 -3.11 -7.69
C TYR A 83 -0.52 -3.47 -7.39
N ILE A 84 -0.08 -4.67 -7.82
CA ILE A 84 1.31 -5.11 -7.66
C ILE A 84 2.24 -4.27 -8.55
N GLU A 85 1.84 -4.02 -9.80
CA GLU A 85 2.61 -3.20 -10.73
C GLU A 85 2.75 -1.75 -10.24
N SER A 86 1.66 -1.17 -9.74
CA SER A 86 1.68 0.16 -9.12
C SER A 86 2.61 0.19 -7.91
N ALA A 87 2.52 -0.80 -7.02
CA ALA A 87 3.39 -0.92 -5.86
C ALA A 87 4.87 -1.00 -6.26
N GLN A 88 5.21 -1.77 -7.29
CA GLN A 88 6.58 -1.87 -7.81
C GLN A 88 7.08 -0.57 -8.43
N LYS A 89 6.21 0.19 -9.12
CA LYS A 89 6.57 1.51 -9.65
C LYS A 89 6.84 2.48 -8.48
N LEU A 90 5.97 2.52 -7.48
CA LEU A 90 6.14 3.35 -6.30
C LEU A 90 7.41 2.96 -5.50
N GLU A 91 7.76 1.68 -5.43
CA GLU A 91 9.01 1.24 -4.80
C GLU A 91 10.25 1.77 -5.51
N ARG A 92 10.25 1.83 -6.84
CA ARG A 92 11.35 2.41 -7.62
C ARG A 92 11.48 3.91 -7.36
N ILE A 93 10.36 4.63 -7.34
CA ILE A 93 10.31 6.07 -7.06
C ILE A 93 10.82 6.34 -5.64
N GLU A 94 10.40 5.54 -4.65
CA GLU A 94 10.87 5.67 -3.26
C GLU A 94 12.39 5.54 -3.14
N ARG A 95 12.99 4.56 -3.84
CA ARG A 95 14.45 4.39 -3.87
C ARG A 95 15.14 5.60 -4.52
N GLN A 96 14.56 6.18 -5.57
CA GLN A 96 15.11 7.39 -6.21
C GLN A 96 15.00 8.60 -5.29
N LEU A 97 13.88 8.77 -4.56
CA LEU A 97 13.72 9.81 -3.55
C LEU A 97 14.71 9.66 -2.40
N GLN A 98 14.94 8.42 -1.93
CA GLN A 98 15.91 8.13 -0.89
C GLN A 98 17.33 8.50 -1.34
N ASN A 99 17.71 8.14 -2.57
CA ASN A 99 19.01 8.50 -3.13
C ASN A 99 19.15 10.02 -3.25
N LEU A 100 18.11 10.70 -3.75
CA LEU A 100 18.08 12.15 -3.84
C LEU A 100 18.23 12.83 -2.48
N TYR A 101 17.55 12.31 -1.45
CA TYR A 101 17.65 12.79 -0.07
C TYR A 101 19.09 12.73 0.44
N PHE A 102 19.74 11.57 0.29
CA PHE A 102 21.13 11.42 0.76
C PHE A 102 22.12 12.24 -0.06
N GLU A 103 21.89 12.39 -1.38
CA GLU A 103 22.70 13.24 -2.24
C GLU A 103 22.62 14.71 -1.80
N VAL A 104 21.44 15.25 -1.58
CA VAL A 104 21.21 16.61 -1.07
C VAL A 104 21.76 16.79 0.33
N LYS A 105 21.62 15.78 1.20
CA LYS A 105 22.09 15.84 2.59
C LYS A 105 23.61 15.89 2.68
N ALA A 106 24.31 15.10 1.86
CA ALA A 106 25.76 15.00 1.84
C ALA A 106 26.44 16.25 1.26
N ASN A 107 25.79 16.96 0.36
CA ASN A 107 26.39 18.07 -0.36
C ASN A 107 26.08 19.43 0.31
N ASN A 108 27.14 20.25 0.53
CA ASN A 108 27.00 21.65 0.97
C ASN A 108 26.89 22.57 -0.27
N GLU A 109 25.82 22.42 -1.05
CA GLU A 109 25.77 23.01 -2.37
C GLU A 109 25.14 24.40 -2.44
N THR A 110 25.61 25.17 -3.45
CA THR A 110 25.15 26.51 -3.81
C THR A 110 23.79 26.47 -4.52
N GLU A 111 23.04 27.57 -4.49
CA GLU A 111 21.67 27.71 -5.04
C GLU A 111 21.42 27.13 -6.45
N PRO A 112 22.34 27.22 -7.45
CA PRO A 112 22.07 26.68 -8.78
C PRO A 112 21.81 25.18 -8.80
N ARG A 113 22.50 24.40 -7.95
CA ARG A 113 22.31 22.96 -7.88
C ARG A 113 21.04 22.57 -7.11
N LEU A 114 20.62 23.35 -6.12
CA LEU A 114 19.35 23.16 -5.44
C LEU A 114 18.15 23.25 -6.40
N ASN A 115 18.23 24.09 -7.41
CA ASN A 115 17.18 24.18 -8.44
C ASN A 115 17.12 22.92 -9.32
N VAL A 116 18.27 22.30 -9.64
CA VAL A 116 18.30 21.02 -10.37
C VAL A 116 17.70 19.90 -9.56
N TYR A 117 17.98 19.85 -8.26
CA TYR A 117 17.36 18.87 -7.35
C TYR A 117 15.85 19.11 -7.18
N GLY A 118 15.42 20.38 -7.19
CA GLY A 118 14.00 20.74 -7.18
C GLY A 118 13.27 20.22 -8.41
N GLN A 119 13.83 20.36 -9.59
CA GLN A 119 13.26 19.81 -10.83
C GLN A 119 13.20 18.28 -10.83
N LYS A 120 14.25 17.61 -10.35
CA LYS A 120 14.22 16.15 -10.18
C LYS A 120 13.13 15.69 -9.20
N LEU A 121 12.91 16.46 -8.13
CA LEU A 121 11.87 16.17 -7.16
C LEU A 121 10.47 16.31 -7.74
N GLU A 122 10.24 17.38 -8.53
CA GLU A 122 8.96 17.62 -9.22
C GLU A 122 8.64 16.49 -10.21
N ASP A 123 9.64 16.05 -10.99
CA ASP A 123 9.49 14.93 -11.90
C ASP A 123 9.14 13.60 -11.17
N LEU A 124 9.77 13.35 -10.02
CA LEU A 124 9.46 12.17 -9.18
C LEU A 124 8.07 12.26 -8.53
N ASP A 125 7.62 13.44 -8.14
CA ASP A 125 6.28 13.68 -7.60
C ASP A 125 5.19 13.42 -8.66
N ASP A 126 5.41 13.86 -9.90
CA ASP A 126 4.49 13.61 -11.02
C ASP A 126 4.45 12.12 -11.41
N GLN A 127 5.59 11.44 -11.39
CA GLN A 127 5.64 10.00 -11.56
C GLN A 127 4.89 9.27 -10.45
N GLN A 128 5.00 9.71 -9.20
CA GLN A 128 4.30 9.15 -8.05
C GLN A 128 2.78 9.32 -8.19
N LYS A 129 2.30 10.50 -8.58
CA LYS A 129 0.88 10.75 -8.84
C LYS A 129 0.32 9.84 -9.93
N THR A 130 1.08 9.67 -11.02
CA THR A 130 0.69 8.80 -12.15
C THR A 130 0.69 7.32 -11.77
N ALA A 131 1.62 6.88 -10.90
CA ALA A 131 1.72 5.50 -10.45
C ALA A 131 0.69 5.14 -9.37
N SER A 132 0.12 6.13 -8.68
CA SER A 132 -0.79 5.92 -7.56
C SER A 132 -2.18 5.45 -8.00
N ILE A 133 -2.75 4.48 -7.27
CA ILE A 133 -4.13 4.01 -7.47
C ILE A 133 -4.97 4.46 -6.28
N SER A 134 -6.04 5.23 -6.55
CA SER A 134 -6.94 5.75 -5.52
C SER A 134 -7.94 4.74 -4.98
N SER A 135 -8.46 3.85 -5.86
CA SER A 135 -9.45 2.83 -5.47
C SER A 135 -8.77 1.66 -4.76
N GLN A 136 -9.18 1.37 -3.53
CA GLN A 136 -8.55 0.36 -2.70
C GLN A 136 -9.57 -0.43 -1.89
N VAL A 137 -9.20 -1.62 -1.43
CA VAL A 137 -10.08 -2.48 -0.64
C VAL A 137 -10.30 -1.89 0.75
N LEU A 138 -11.50 -2.07 1.29
CA LEU A 138 -11.83 -1.67 2.65
C LEU A 138 -10.88 -2.35 3.65
N GLY A 139 -10.34 -1.57 4.60
CA GLY A 139 -9.39 -2.07 5.61
C GLY A 139 -7.92 -2.08 5.19
N SER A 140 -7.61 -1.79 3.90
CA SER A 140 -6.21 -1.68 3.46
C SER A 140 -5.43 -0.58 4.18
N ASP A 141 -6.09 0.52 4.56
CA ASP A 141 -5.47 1.62 5.31
C ASP A 141 -4.98 1.15 6.68
N TRP A 142 -5.83 0.48 7.45
CA TRP A 142 -5.47 -0.03 8.77
C TRP A 142 -4.36 -1.09 8.68
N TYR A 143 -4.48 -2.03 7.75
CA TYR A 143 -3.46 -3.06 7.52
C TYR A 143 -2.13 -2.46 7.10
N THR A 144 -2.14 -1.46 6.22
CA THR A 144 -0.95 -0.72 5.79
C THR A 144 -0.31 0.03 6.94
N HIS A 145 -1.12 0.70 7.76
CA HIS A 145 -0.64 1.43 8.92
C HIS A 145 0.12 0.51 9.88
N VAL A 146 -0.47 -0.61 10.24
CA VAL A 146 0.18 -1.63 11.08
C VAL A 146 1.47 -2.13 10.42
N LYS A 147 1.45 -2.49 9.14
CA LYS A 147 2.60 -3.05 8.42
C LYS A 147 3.75 -2.04 8.26
N LEU A 148 3.43 -0.78 7.95
CA LEU A 148 4.42 0.29 7.78
C LEU A 148 5.14 0.58 9.10
N PHE A 149 4.38 0.71 10.18
CA PHE A 149 4.92 1.14 11.47
C PHE A 149 5.55 0.00 12.28
N TRP A 150 5.06 -1.25 12.12
CA TRP A 150 5.58 -2.38 12.90
C TRP A 150 6.67 -3.18 12.17
N ALA A 151 6.49 -3.43 10.87
CA ALA A 151 7.36 -4.34 10.14
C ALA A 151 8.51 -3.65 9.38
N LYS A 152 8.37 -2.37 8.99
CA LYS A 152 9.33 -1.68 8.10
C LYS A 152 10.07 -0.51 8.72
N LYS A 153 10.13 -0.42 10.04
CA LYS A 153 10.75 0.68 10.79
C LYS A 153 12.14 1.09 10.28
N ILE A 154 12.95 0.14 9.83
CA ILE A 154 14.34 0.39 9.42
C ILE A 154 14.44 1.12 8.07
N ASN A 155 13.63 0.73 7.07
CA ASN A 155 13.71 1.31 5.73
C ASN A 155 13.05 2.69 5.62
N SER A 156 12.21 3.04 6.59
CA SER A 156 11.45 4.30 6.63
C SER A 156 12.13 5.38 7.47
N GLN A 157 13.24 5.07 8.12
CA GLN A 157 13.85 5.91 9.16
C GLN A 157 14.28 7.29 8.63
N TRP A 158 14.73 7.37 7.38
CA TRP A 158 15.21 8.61 6.78
C TRP A 158 14.14 9.71 6.67
N PHE A 159 12.89 9.38 6.32
CA PHE A 159 11.80 10.36 6.30
C PHE A 159 11.13 10.50 7.67
N VAL A 160 11.13 9.45 8.48
CA VAL A 160 10.61 9.50 9.85
C VAL A 160 11.40 10.49 10.71
N ASP A 161 12.74 10.43 10.64
CA ASP A 161 13.62 11.33 11.36
C ASP A 161 13.49 12.78 10.85
N GLU A 162 13.43 12.98 9.54
CA GLU A 162 13.30 14.31 8.94
C GLU A 162 11.96 14.97 9.26
N LEU A 163 10.86 14.21 9.20
CA LEU A 163 9.51 14.69 9.48
C LEU A 163 9.17 14.69 10.97
N LYS A 164 10.06 14.22 11.83
CA LYS A 164 9.85 14.08 13.29
C LYS A 164 8.53 13.37 13.63
N LEU A 165 8.21 12.32 12.87
CA LEU A 165 6.97 11.57 13.07
C LEU A 165 7.03 10.83 14.41
N LYS A 166 6.12 11.20 15.32
CA LYS A 166 5.94 10.48 16.59
C LYS A 166 5.00 9.33 16.37
N PHE A 167 5.48 8.12 16.56
CA PHE A 167 4.62 6.94 16.60
C PHE A 167 3.93 6.92 17.96
N PHE A 168 2.62 7.15 17.98
CA PHE A 168 1.81 6.90 19.17
C PHE A 168 1.60 5.39 19.28
N PHE A 169 2.21 4.80 20.28
CA PHE A 169 1.88 3.47 20.79
C PHE A 169 1.05 3.64 22.06
#